data_b0021d17067f8fd8e0e7a696599432df
#
_entry.id   b0021d17067f8fd8e0e7a696599432df
#
_cell.length_a   1.000
_cell.length_b   1.000
_cell.length_c   1.000
_cell.angle_alpha   90.00
_cell.angle_beta   90.00
_cell.angle_gamma   90.00
#
_symmetry.space_group_name_H-M   'P 1'
#
loop_
_entity.id
_entity.type
_entity.pdbx_description
1 polymer ?
#
loop_
_entity_poly.entity_id
_entity_poly.type
_entity_poly.pdbx_seq_one_letter_code
_entity_poly.pdbx_strand_id
1 'polypeptide(L)'
;MISMTYGNIYVARVSLANPGQCIKAFLEADSYDGPSLIIAYSHCIAHGINMTAAVDNCKDAVNSGYFPLFRFDPRLAEQGKNPLQLDSKAPTVSFEEFANKQNRFRVLKKNNPEHAEQLLAASAQDAATRYDLYKKLAEMSADCGKE
;
A
#
# COMPACT_ATOMS: atom_id res chain seq x y z
N MET A 1 2.99 9.19 2.41
CA MET A 1 3.85 10.20 1.77
C MET A 1 4.21 11.34 2.71
N ILE A 2 3.27 12.05 3.34
CA ILE A 2 3.59 13.20 4.21
C ILE A 2 4.72 12.90 5.20
N SER A 3 4.66 11.77 5.93
CA SER A 3 5.71 11.42 6.91
C SER A 3 7.09 11.16 6.28
N MET A 4 7.15 10.73 5.01
CA MET A 4 8.43 10.54 4.32
C MET A 4 9.11 11.85 3.93
N THR A 5 8.34 12.94 3.76
CA THR A 5 8.89 14.25 3.39
C THR A 5 9.68 14.90 4.52
N TYR A 6 9.52 14.45 5.77
CA TYR A 6 10.36 14.89 6.89
C TYR A 6 11.81 14.38 6.80
N GLY A 7 12.04 13.28 6.04
CA GLY A 7 13.38 12.73 5.80
C GLY A 7 14.00 11.94 6.97
N ASN A 8 13.49 12.09 8.17
CA ASN A 8 14.02 11.48 9.40
C ASN A 8 13.02 10.55 10.11
N ILE A 9 11.98 10.09 9.41
CA ILE A 9 10.98 9.17 9.94
C ILE A 9 11.06 7.87 9.15
N TYR A 10 11.24 6.74 9.85
CA TYR A 10 11.04 5.43 9.22
C TYR A 10 9.55 5.24 8.92
N VAL A 11 9.20 4.87 7.71
CA VAL A 11 7.79 4.68 7.31
C VAL A 11 7.63 3.35 6.58
N ALA A 12 6.70 2.51 7.04
CA ALA A 12 6.36 1.29 6.33
C ALA A 12 4.85 1.13 6.14
N ARG A 13 4.48 0.55 5.01
CA ARG A 13 3.14 0.01 4.78
C ARG A 13 3.24 -1.51 4.74
N VAL A 14 2.47 -2.16 5.61
CA VAL A 14 2.54 -3.60 5.84
C VAL A 14 1.15 -4.24 5.77
N SER A 15 1.10 -5.54 5.52
CA SER A 15 -0.14 -6.31 5.55
C SER A 15 0.15 -7.76 5.93
N LEU A 16 -0.80 -8.41 6.59
CA LEU A 16 -0.77 -9.86 6.82
C LEU A 16 -0.77 -10.68 5.51
N ALA A 17 -1.02 -10.03 4.37
CA ALA A 17 -0.84 -10.64 3.05
C ALA A 17 0.60 -11.10 2.81
N ASN A 18 1.58 -10.41 3.40
CA ASN A 18 3.00 -10.73 3.32
C ASN A 18 3.65 -10.68 4.72
N PRO A 19 3.55 -11.77 5.50
CA PRO A 19 4.09 -11.82 6.86
C PRO A 19 5.60 -11.54 6.92
N GLY A 20 6.36 -12.02 5.93
CA GLY A 20 7.82 -11.81 5.88
C GLY A 20 8.19 -10.34 5.74
N GLN A 21 7.50 -9.60 4.87
CA GLN A 21 7.68 -8.15 4.73
C GLN A 21 7.26 -7.41 6.00
N CYS A 22 6.16 -7.84 6.61
CA CYS A 22 5.66 -7.28 7.85
C CYS A 22 6.71 -7.40 8.99
N ILE A 23 7.23 -8.61 9.22
CA ILE A 23 8.27 -8.86 10.24
C ILE A 23 9.51 -8.01 9.95
N LYS A 24 9.96 -7.97 8.70
CA LYS A 24 11.13 -7.17 8.30
C LYS A 24 10.92 -5.69 8.60
N ALA A 25 9.75 -5.14 8.28
CA ALA A 25 9.43 -3.74 8.55
C ALA A 25 9.44 -3.42 10.05
N PHE A 26 8.94 -4.32 10.89
CA PHE A 26 8.98 -4.14 12.35
C PHE A 26 10.41 -4.21 12.90
N LEU A 27 11.24 -5.14 12.44
CA LEU A 27 12.64 -5.23 12.86
C LEU A 27 13.46 -4.00 12.43
N GLU A 28 13.23 -3.49 11.22
CA GLU A 28 13.86 -2.26 10.75
C GLU A 28 13.40 -1.04 11.57
N ALA A 29 12.10 -0.94 11.88
CA ALA A 29 11.54 0.13 12.70
C ALA A 29 12.08 0.10 14.14
N ASP A 30 12.21 -1.08 14.74
CA ASP A 30 12.77 -1.27 16.09
C ASP A 30 14.24 -0.90 16.16
N SER A 31 14.99 -1.20 15.11
CA SER A 31 16.43 -0.86 15.01
C SER A 31 16.71 0.60 14.63
N TYR A 32 15.69 1.36 14.26
CA TYR A 32 15.85 2.76 13.86
C TYR A 32 15.86 3.69 15.06
N ASP A 33 16.95 4.45 15.24
CA ASP A 33 17.08 5.45 16.31
C ASP A 33 16.37 6.75 15.92
N GLY A 34 15.05 6.71 15.90
CA GLY A 34 14.20 7.83 15.52
C GLY A 34 12.71 7.47 15.46
N PRO A 35 11.85 8.40 15.10
CA PRO A 35 10.43 8.13 15.01
C PRO A 35 10.13 7.14 13.88
N SER A 36 9.27 6.16 14.15
CA SER A 36 8.84 5.13 13.21
C SER A 36 7.33 5.12 13.07
N LEU A 37 6.84 5.04 11.83
CA LEU A 37 5.43 4.93 11.49
C LEU A 37 5.16 3.68 10.66
N ILE A 38 4.41 2.75 11.22
CA ILE A 38 3.94 1.57 10.49
C ILE A 38 2.44 1.67 10.24
N ILE A 39 2.05 1.62 8.97
CA ILE A 39 0.66 1.65 8.52
C ILE A 39 0.28 0.25 8.07
N ALA A 40 -0.51 -0.44 8.88
CA ALA A 40 -0.93 -1.80 8.60
C ALA A 40 -2.31 -1.85 7.96
N TYR A 41 -2.45 -2.60 6.86
CA TYR A 41 -3.76 -2.93 6.30
C TYR A 41 -4.36 -4.09 7.08
N SER A 42 -5.56 -3.87 7.60
CA SER A 42 -6.37 -4.89 8.24
C SER A 42 -7.73 -5.00 7.56
N HIS A 43 -8.23 -6.22 7.43
CA HIS A 43 -9.62 -6.47 7.07
C HIS A 43 -10.56 -6.03 8.22
N CYS A 44 -11.82 -5.76 7.90
CA CYS A 44 -12.80 -5.35 8.88
C CYS A 44 -14.17 -5.96 8.57
N ILE A 45 -14.91 -6.39 9.60
CA ILE A 45 -16.28 -6.89 9.46
C ILE A 45 -17.22 -5.84 8.84
N ALA A 46 -16.96 -4.55 9.10
CA ALA A 46 -17.73 -3.45 8.53
C ALA A 46 -17.61 -3.34 7.00
N HIS A 47 -16.57 -3.93 6.39
CA HIS A 47 -16.45 -4.02 4.94
C HIS A 47 -17.44 -5.05 4.35
N GLY A 48 -18.05 -5.90 5.19
CA GLY A 48 -18.97 -6.95 4.76
C GLY A 48 -18.27 -8.03 3.93
N ILE A 49 -17.09 -8.45 4.37
CA ILE A 49 -16.35 -9.57 3.78
C ILE A 49 -16.69 -10.89 4.48
N ASN A 50 -16.44 -12.00 3.80
CA ASN A 50 -16.42 -13.29 4.47
C ASN A 50 -15.16 -13.39 5.34
N MET A 51 -15.33 -13.43 6.67
CA MET A 51 -14.20 -13.43 7.62
C MET A 51 -13.34 -14.68 7.55
N THR A 52 -13.85 -15.80 7.02
CA THR A 52 -13.02 -17.00 6.78
C THR A 52 -11.99 -16.78 5.68
N ALA A 53 -12.24 -15.84 4.77
CA ALA A 53 -11.33 -15.41 3.68
C ALA A 53 -10.60 -14.09 4.00
N ALA A 54 -10.47 -13.73 5.28
CA ALA A 54 -9.93 -12.43 5.70
C ALA A 54 -8.49 -12.20 5.21
N VAL A 55 -7.63 -13.21 5.30
CA VAL A 55 -6.23 -13.13 4.82
C VAL A 55 -6.17 -13.01 3.30
N ASP A 56 -7.05 -13.73 2.58
CA ASP A 56 -7.12 -13.64 1.11
C ASP A 56 -7.62 -12.26 0.67
N ASN A 57 -8.56 -11.65 1.42
CA ASN A 57 -8.96 -10.27 1.18
C ASN A 57 -7.80 -9.27 1.36
N CYS A 58 -6.92 -9.50 2.34
CA CYS A 58 -5.69 -8.71 2.49
C CYS A 58 -4.73 -8.90 1.32
N LYS A 59 -4.59 -10.13 0.80
CA LYS A 59 -3.78 -10.42 -0.40
C LYS A 59 -4.35 -9.73 -1.63
N ASP A 60 -5.66 -9.78 -1.82
CA ASP A 60 -6.33 -9.09 -2.93
C ASP A 60 -6.14 -7.57 -2.86
N ALA A 61 -6.19 -6.97 -1.67
CA ALA A 61 -5.93 -5.55 -1.48
C ALA A 61 -4.50 -5.15 -1.92
N VAL A 62 -3.52 -6.01 -1.65
CA VAL A 62 -2.12 -5.79 -2.08
C VAL A 62 -1.97 -6.06 -3.57
N ASN A 63 -2.49 -7.19 -4.06
CA ASN A 63 -2.34 -7.65 -5.43
C ASN A 63 -3.15 -6.81 -6.45
N SER A 64 -4.16 -6.06 -6.00
CA SER A 64 -4.90 -5.11 -6.83
C SER A 64 -4.26 -3.71 -6.90
N GLY A 65 -3.15 -3.47 -6.20
CA GLY A 65 -2.55 -2.14 -6.11
C GLY A 65 -3.34 -1.17 -5.22
N TYR A 66 -4.43 -1.62 -4.60
CA TYR A 66 -5.20 -0.79 -3.65
C TYR A 66 -4.36 -0.40 -2.43
N PHE A 67 -3.56 -1.34 -1.92
CA PHE A 67 -2.67 -1.11 -0.78
C PHE A 67 -1.24 -1.57 -1.08
N PRO A 68 -0.42 -0.83 -1.87
CA PRO A 68 0.97 -1.17 -2.10
C PRO A 68 1.78 -1.21 -0.80
N LEU A 69 2.62 -2.23 -0.66
CA LEU A 69 3.54 -2.39 0.46
C LEU A 69 4.86 -1.73 0.11
N PHE A 70 5.42 -0.99 1.05
CA PHE A 70 6.73 -0.36 0.91
C PHE A 70 7.38 -0.13 2.27
N ARG A 71 8.68 0.13 2.27
CA ARG A 71 9.47 0.60 3.41
C ARG A 71 10.26 1.81 2.97
N PHE A 72 10.29 2.82 3.82
CA PHE A 72 11.12 4.01 3.67
C PHE A 72 12.05 4.07 4.87
N ASP A 73 13.34 3.82 4.64
CA ASP A 73 14.38 3.84 5.67
C ASP A 73 15.34 5.02 5.43
N PRO A 74 15.31 6.07 6.27
CA PRO A 74 16.16 7.23 6.12
C PRO A 74 17.66 6.91 6.08
N ARG A 75 18.10 5.85 6.76
CA ARG A 75 19.52 5.42 6.81
C ARG A 75 20.09 5.08 5.43
N LEU A 76 19.24 4.69 4.50
CA LEU A 76 19.68 4.36 3.14
C LEU A 76 20.12 5.59 2.36
N ALA A 77 19.52 6.75 2.63
CA ALA A 77 19.94 8.01 2.02
C ALA A 77 21.39 8.39 2.40
N GLU A 78 21.78 8.13 3.66
CA GLU A 78 23.15 8.33 4.14
C GLU A 78 24.18 7.42 3.43
N GLN A 79 23.70 6.28 2.92
CA GLN A 79 24.50 5.31 2.16
C GLN A 79 24.48 5.61 0.64
N GLY A 80 23.89 6.71 0.19
CA GLY A 80 23.71 7.05 -1.22
C GLY A 80 22.71 6.13 -1.95
N LYS A 81 21.80 5.48 -1.22
CA LYS A 81 20.76 4.60 -1.77
C LYS A 81 19.39 5.25 -1.64
N ASN A 82 18.47 4.87 -2.52
CA ASN A 82 17.09 5.31 -2.40
C ASN A 82 16.48 4.81 -1.08
N PRO A 83 15.98 5.70 -0.20
CA PRO A 83 15.35 5.29 1.05
C PRO A 83 14.04 4.54 0.84
N LEU A 84 13.33 4.76 -0.27
CA LEU A 84 12.07 4.08 -0.57
C LEU A 84 12.31 2.76 -1.29
N GLN A 85 11.81 1.68 -0.69
CA GLN A 85 11.81 0.34 -1.25
C GLN A 85 10.37 -0.13 -1.46
N LEU A 86 9.96 -0.29 -2.72
CA LEU A 86 8.63 -0.83 -3.05
C LEU A 86 8.69 -2.36 -2.95
N ASP A 87 7.98 -2.91 -1.95
CA ASP A 87 7.92 -4.35 -1.69
C ASP A 87 6.82 -5.06 -2.48
N SER A 88 5.80 -4.33 -2.94
CA SER A 88 4.73 -4.87 -3.78
C SER A 88 5.20 -5.07 -5.22
N LYS A 89 4.85 -6.23 -5.77
CA LYS A 89 4.95 -6.49 -7.21
C LYS A 89 3.86 -5.72 -7.98
N ALA A 90 3.96 -5.70 -9.29
CA ALA A 90 2.91 -5.15 -10.15
C ALA A 90 1.55 -5.84 -9.87
N PRO A 91 0.44 -5.09 -9.92
CA PRO A 91 -0.89 -5.65 -9.69
C PRO A 91 -1.17 -6.84 -10.61
N THR A 92 -1.72 -7.91 -10.03
CA THR A 92 -2.09 -9.15 -10.72
C THR A 92 -3.59 -9.44 -10.65
N VAL A 93 -4.31 -8.69 -9.82
CA VAL A 93 -5.76 -8.75 -9.63
C VAL A 93 -6.33 -7.39 -10.00
N SER A 94 -7.48 -7.36 -10.67
CA SER A 94 -8.13 -6.08 -10.98
C SER A 94 -8.71 -5.44 -9.71
N PHE A 95 -8.75 -4.10 -9.67
CA PHE A 95 -9.41 -3.40 -8.56
C PHE A 95 -10.89 -3.78 -8.45
N GLU A 96 -11.57 -3.99 -9.58
CA GLU A 96 -12.97 -4.39 -9.62
C GLU A 96 -13.18 -5.78 -8.98
N GLU A 97 -12.32 -6.75 -9.26
CA GLU A 97 -12.38 -8.07 -8.62
C GLU A 97 -12.24 -7.98 -7.11
N PHE A 98 -11.27 -7.21 -6.62
CA PHE A 98 -11.10 -6.94 -5.19
C PHE A 98 -12.34 -6.26 -4.58
N ALA A 99 -12.86 -5.20 -5.22
CA ALA A 99 -14.00 -4.45 -4.73
C ALA A 99 -15.29 -5.28 -4.67
N ASN A 100 -15.53 -6.11 -5.69
CA ASN A 100 -16.73 -6.95 -5.75
C ASN A 100 -16.79 -8.03 -4.67
N LYS A 101 -15.67 -8.35 -4.00
CA LYS A 101 -15.64 -9.26 -2.84
C LYS A 101 -16.10 -8.59 -1.53
N GLN A 102 -16.30 -7.27 -1.52
CA GLN A 102 -16.68 -6.49 -0.34
C GLN A 102 -18.10 -5.94 -0.47
N ASN A 103 -18.94 -6.21 0.53
CA ASN A 103 -20.34 -5.79 0.49
C ASN A 103 -20.49 -4.26 0.42
N ARG A 104 -19.58 -3.48 1.04
CA ARG A 104 -19.59 -2.01 0.99
C ARG A 104 -19.62 -1.45 -0.44
N PHE A 105 -18.93 -2.08 -1.39
CA PHE A 105 -18.96 -1.67 -2.80
C PHE A 105 -20.19 -2.26 -3.53
N ARG A 106 -20.58 -3.49 -3.20
CA ARG A 106 -21.74 -4.16 -3.80
C ARG A 106 -23.06 -3.46 -3.50
N VAL A 107 -23.22 -2.92 -2.29
CA VAL A 107 -24.43 -2.16 -1.89
C VAL A 107 -24.57 -0.92 -2.75
N LEU A 108 -23.50 -0.20 -3.03
CA LEU A 108 -23.56 0.96 -3.92
C LEU A 108 -23.98 0.56 -5.33
N LYS A 109 -23.42 -0.52 -5.88
CA LYS A 109 -23.79 -1.05 -7.20
C LYS A 109 -25.28 -1.44 -7.29
N LYS A 110 -25.87 -1.92 -6.19
CA LYS A 110 -27.29 -2.26 -6.12
C LYS A 110 -28.19 -1.02 -6.05
N ASN A 111 -27.78 -0.01 -5.31
CA ASN A 111 -28.61 1.18 -5.05
C ASN A 111 -28.52 2.24 -6.15
N ASN A 112 -27.34 2.39 -6.78
CA ASN A 112 -27.12 3.36 -7.85
C ASN A 112 -26.05 2.81 -8.82
N PRO A 113 -26.44 1.96 -9.79
CA PRO A 113 -25.50 1.25 -10.64
C PRO A 113 -24.63 2.18 -11.51
N GLU A 114 -25.21 3.22 -12.11
CA GLU A 114 -24.47 4.15 -12.98
C GLU A 114 -23.38 4.91 -12.23
N HIS A 115 -23.73 5.44 -11.05
CA HIS A 115 -22.76 6.14 -10.21
C HIS A 115 -21.70 5.19 -9.63
N ALA A 116 -22.11 3.96 -9.29
CA ALA A 116 -21.19 2.94 -8.81
C ALA A 116 -20.14 2.55 -9.85
N GLU A 117 -20.52 2.46 -11.12
CA GLU A 117 -19.60 2.15 -12.22
C GLU A 117 -18.57 3.26 -12.43
N GLN A 118 -19.02 4.52 -12.42
CA GLN A 118 -18.14 5.69 -12.52
C GLN A 118 -17.13 5.74 -11.36
N LEU A 119 -17.59 5.55 -10.12
CA LEU A 119 -16.74 5.57 -8.93
C LEU A 119 -15.77 4.37 -8.90
N LEU A 120 -16.19 3.21 -9.37
CA LEU A 120 -15.34 2.04 -9.46
C LEU A 120 -14.19 2.25 -10.45
N ALA A 121 -14.50 2.81 -11.64
CA ALA A 121 -13.51 3.15 -12.64
C ALA A 121 -12.53 4.22 -12.14
N ALA A 122 -13.03 5.28 -11.50
CA ALA A 122 -12.19 6.32 -10.89
C ALA A 122 -11.28 5.73 -9.80
N SER A 123 -11.81 4.86 -8.92
CA SER A 123 -11.02 4.22 -7.86
C SER A 123 -9.95 3.27 -8.41
N ALA A 124 -10.23 2.57 -9.50
CA ALA A 124 -9.25 1.73 -10.19
C ALA A 124 -8.12 2.58 -10.77
N GLN A 125 -8.44 3.70 -11.40
CA GLN A 125 -7.46 4.65 -11.93
C GLN A 125 -6.61 5.26 -10.81
N ASP A 126 -7.22 5.64 -9.68
CA ASP A 126 -6.49 6.17 -8.51
C ASP A 126 -5.53 5.14 -7.91
N ALA A 127 -5.94 3.87 -7.84
CA ALA A 127 -5.08 2.79 -7.36
C ALA A 127 -3.87 2.58 -8.29
N ALA A 128 -4.08 2.57 -9.60
CA ALA A 128 -3.03 2.46 -10.60
C ALA A 128 -2.06 3.64 -10.53
N THR A 129 -2.58 4.87 -10.53
CA THR A 129 -1.78 6.10 -10.44
C THR A 129 -0.93 6.13 -9.16
N ARG A 130 -1.49 5.69 -8.04
CA ARG A 130 -0.77 5.63 -6.76
C ARG A 130 0.32 4.57 -6.77
N TYR A 131 0.07 3.40 -7.35
CA TYR A 131 1.09 2.36 -7.50
C TYR A 131 2.24 2.85 -8.37
N ASP A 132 1.95 3.46 -9.52
CA ASP A 132 2.95 4.02 -10.45
C ASP A 132 3.78 5.13 -9.79
N LEU A 133 3.15 5.96 -8.95
CA LEU A 133 3.86 6.98 -8.19
C LEU A 133 4.90 6.34 -7.25
N TYR A 134 4.51 5.34 -6.45
CA TYR A 134 5.45 4.67 -5.56
C TYR A 134 6.56 3.94 -6.34
N LYS A 135 6.22 3.34 -7.49
CA LYS A 135 7.19 2.70 -8.37
C LYS A 135 8.23 3.71 -8.87
N LYS A 136 7.79 4.85 -9.41
CA LYS A 136 8.68 5.93 -9.87
C LYS A 136 9.56 6.45 -8.74
N LEU A 137 8.99 6.69 -7.56
CA LEU A 137 9.75 7.14 -6.40
C LEU A 137 10.80 6.12 -5.95
N ALA A 138 10.50 4.82 -6.03
CA ALA A 138 11.44 3.76 -5.67
C ALA A 138 12.56 3.57 -6.73
N GLU A 139 12.31 3.96 -7.98
CA GLU A 139 13.27 3.91 -9.10
C GLU A 139 14.14 5.17 -9.22
N MET A 140 13.84 6.24 -8.47
CA MET A 140 14.65 7.47 -8.49
C MET A 140 16.06 7.19 -7.93
N SER A 141 17.08 7.76 -8.58
CA SER A 141 18.45 7.71 -8.03
C SER A 141 18.54 8.56 -6.77
N ALA A 142 19.39 8.15 -5.82
CA ALA A 142 19.64 8.90 -4.58
C ALA A 142 20.40 10.22 -4.79
N ASP A 143 20.86 10.51 -6.00
CA ASP A 143 21.68 11.69 -6.33
C ASP A 143 20.88 13.00 -6.49
N CYS A 144 19.60 13.02 -6.19
CA CYS A 144 18.82 14.26 -6.18
C CYS A 144 19.10 15.06 -4.89
N GLY A 145 20.21 15.79 -4.82
CA GLY A 145 20.45 16.75 -3.73
C GLY A 145 21.88 16.98 -3.28
N LYS A 146 22.87 16.68 -4.11
CA LYS A 146 24.25 17.17 -3.90
C LYS A 146 24.59 18.18 -5.01
N GLU A 147 24.10 19.39 -4.88
CA GLU A 147 24.72 20.60 -5.42
C GLU A 147 25.07 21.53 -4.26
#